data_c5ac043f7699e7394265b97926de153e
#
_entry.id   c5ac043f7699e7394265b97926de153e
#
_cell.length_a   1.000
_cell.length_b   1.000
_cell.length_c   1.000
_cell.angle_alpha   90.00
_cell.angle_beta   90.00
_cell.angle_gamma   90.00
#
_symmetry.space_group_name_H-M   'P 1'
#
loop_
_entity.id
_entity.type
_entity.pdbx_description
1 polymer ?
#
loop_
_entity_poly.entity_id
_entity_poly.type
_entity_poly.pdbx_seq_one_letter_code
_entity_poly.pdbx_strand_id
1 'polypeptide(L)'
;FGTSGQAWTVKGQLVGDGKGGNPYAPDRSDHFPLESQKNTYSAQLFQKAANEVGYKPYNLPSANTSGPYTNPYGAQMGPCNFCGFCSGYVCYMYSKASPNVNILPALKPLPNFELRPNSHVLRVNLDSSKTRATGVTYVDGQGREIEQPADLVILGAFQFHNVRLMLLSGIGKPYDPITGEGVVGKNFAYQNMATIKAYFDKDVHTNNFIGAGGNGVAVDDFNADNFDHGPHGFVGGSPMWVNQAGSRPIAGTSNPPGTPAWGSAWKKATADYYTHQVSMDAHGAHQSYRGNYLDLDPVYRDAYGLPLLRMTFDWQENDIKMNRFMVEKMGKIAEAMNPKAIALLGKKVGEHFNTASYQTTHLNGGAIMGTDPKTSALNRYLQSWDVHNVFVPGASAFPQGLGYNPTGLVAALTYWSARAIREQYLKNPGPLVQA
;
A
#
# COMPACT_ATOMS: atom_id res chain seq x y z
N PHE A 1 -8.37 14.24 -1.41
CA PHE A 1 -8.12 13.51 -0.16
C PHE A 1 -7.73 14.40 1.02
N GLY A 2 -7.50 15.72 0.84
CA GLY A 2 -7.03 16.60 1.92
C GLY A 2 -5.62 16.21 2.43
N THR A 3 -4.73 15.83 1.52
CA THR A 3 -3.37 15.42 1.86
C THR A 3 -2.59 16.60 2.44
N SER A 4 -2.00 16.41 3.61
CA SER A 4 -1.06 17.33 4.24
C SER A 4 0.37 17.01 3.83
N GLY A 5 1.20 18.02 3.60
CA GLY A 5 2.58 17.81 3.18
C GLY A 5 3.29 19.11 2.79
N GLN A 6 4.57 18.98 2.49
CA GLN A 6 5.38 20.04 1.91
C GLN A 6 6.05 19.53 0.64
N ALA A 7 5.90 20.28 -0.45
CA ALA A 7 6.61 20.00 -1.70
C ALA A 7 8.08 20.44 -1.58
N TRP A 8 8.97 19.78 -2.30
CA TRP A 8 10.35 20.26 -2.49
C TRP A 8 10.35 21.43 -3.47
N THR A 9 9.78 21.23 -4.65
CA THR A 9 9.58 22.28 -5.66
C THR A 9 8.14 22.33 -6.14
N VAL A 10 7.70 23.51 -6.55
CA VAL A 10 6.42 23.75 -7.25
C VAL A 10 6.68 24.66 -8.43
N LYS A 11 6.30 24.22 -9.62
CA LYS A 11 6.54 24.96 -10.90
C LYS A 11 7.99 25.38 -11.09
N GLY A 12 8.91 24.47 -10.76
CA GLY A 12 10.36 24.67 -10.87
C GLY A 12 10.98 25.54 -9.78
N GLN A 13 10.22 26.00 -8.79
CA GLN A 13 10.72 26.84 -7.70
C GLN A 13 10.77 26.08 -6.39
N LEU A 14 11.88 26.26 -5.65
CA LEU A 14 12.03 25.67 -4.31
C LEU A 14 11.00 26.27 -3.35
N VAL A 15 10.36 25.39 -2.57
CA VAL A 15 9.36 25.79 -1.57
C VAL A 15 10.07 26.19 -0.26
N GLY A 16 10.00 27.48 0.09
CA GLY A 16 10.66 28.01 1.27
C GLY A 16 12.19 27.84 1.20
N ASP A 17 12.77 27.27 2.27
CA ASP A 17 14.20 26.94 2.35
C ASP A 17 14.52 25.48 1.95
N GLY A 18 13.56 24.78 1.35
CA GLY A 18 13.65 23.35 1.00
C GLY A 18 13.54 22.39 2.19
N LYS A 19 13.51 22.88 3.43
CA LYS A 19 13.38 22.02 4.59
C LYS A 19 11.97 21.41 4.67
N GLY A 20 11.89 20.11 4.87
CA GLY A 20 10.64 19.38 5.03
C GLY A 20 10.03 18.80 3.75
N GLY A 21 10.45 19.22 2.56
CA GLY A 21 10.11 18.55 1.29
C GLY A 21 11.07 17.42 0.94
N ASN A 22 10.61 16.43 0.14
CA ASN A 22 11.47 15.35 -0.37
C ASN A 22 12.36 15.87 -1.53
N PRO A 23 13.69 15.94 -1.38
CA PRO A 23 14.58 16.46 -2.42
C PRO A 23 14.66 15.57 -3.68
N TYR A 24 14.21 14.34 -3.59
CA TYR A 24 14.15 13.39 -4.70
C TYR A 24 12.78 13.35 -5.39
N ALA A 25 11.78 14.06 -4.85
CA ALA A 25 10.47 14.10 -5.46
C ALA A 25 10.49 14.93 -6.76
N PRO A 26 9.70 14.53 -7.78
CA PRO A 26 9.54 15.33 -8.97
C PRO A 26 8.88 16.68 -8.66
N ASP A 27 9.11 17.66 -9.54
CA ASP A 27 8.45 18.95 -9.47
C ASP A 27 6.94 18.83 -9.50
N ARG A 28 6.25 19.60 -8.69
CA ARG A 28 4.79 19.58 -8.58
C ARG A 28 4.17 20.75 -9.34
N SER A 29 2.99 20.52 -9.87
CA SER A 29 2.17 21.57 -10.50
C SER A 29 1.56 22.52 -9.46
N ASP A 30 1.41 22.07 -8.18
CA ASP A 30 0.79 22.85 -7.11
C ASP A 30 1.23 22.36 -5.72
N HIS A 31 1.00 23.17 -4.69
CA HIS A 31 1.21 22.80 -3.29
C HIS A 31 0.30 21.64 -2.85
N PHE A 32 0.64 21.02 -1.72
CA PHE A 32 -0.32 20.15 -1.06
C PHE A 32 -1.53 20.95 -0.57
N PRO A 33 -2.73 20.34 -0.52
CA PRO A 33 -3.94 21.03 -0.03
C PRO A 33 -3.82 21.58 1.39
N LEU A 34 -3.00 20.96 2.21
CA LEU A 34 -2.78 21.32 3.61
C LEU A 34 -1.28 21.25 3.95
N GLU A 35 -0.87 22.04 4.93
CA GLU A 35 0.49 22.02 5.45
C GLU A 35 0.85 20.68 6.11
N SER A 36 2.15 20.40 6.23
CA SER A 36 2.65 19.21 6.92
C SER A 36 2.13 19.14 8.36
N GLN A 37 1.86 17.92 8.81
CA GLN A 37 1.58 17.63 10.22
C GLN A 37 2.79 17.95 11.10
N LYS A 38 2.56 18.24 12.38
CA LYS A 38 3.62 18.40 13.36
C LYS A 38 4.31 17.06 13.66
N ASN A 39 5.62 17.09 13.74
CA ASN A 39 6.43 15.94 14.10
C ASN A 39 6.40 15.68 15.61
N THR A 40 6.20 14.42 16.01
CA THR A 40 6.40 13.97 17.39
C THR A 40 7.87 13.97 17.76
N TYR A 41 8.18 13.81 19.03
CA TYR A 41 9.55 13.75 19.51
C TYR A 41 10.36 12.60 18.87
N SER A 42 9.74 11.43 18.66
CA SER A 42 10.37 10.32 17.95
C SER A 42 10.78 10.68 16.51
N ALA A 43 9.93 11.44 15.81
CA ALA A 43 10.27 11.92 14.46
C ALA A 43 11.38 12.97 14.46
N GLN A 44 11.42 13.84 15.47
CA GLN A 44 12.50 14.82 15.64
C GLN A 44 13.83 14.12 15.94
N LEU A 45 13.84 13.08 16.77
CA LEU A 45 15.04 12.26 17.03
C LEU A 45 15.54 11.59 15.73
N PHE A 46 14.62 11.00 14.95
CA PHE A 46 14.96 10.40 13.66
C PHE A 46 15.53 11.44 12.70
N GLN A 47 14.90 12.61 12.59
CA GLN A 47 15.33 13.67 11.68
C GLN A 47 16.75 14.17 12.02
N LYS A 48 17.01 14.37 13.31
CA LYS A 48 18.33 14.76 13.80
C LYS A 48 19.38 13.72 13.45
N ALA A 49 19.13 12.45 13.81
CA ALA A 49 20.04 11.34 13.57
C ALA A 49 20.28 11.09 12.06
N ALA A 50 19.25 11.18 11.23
CA ALA A 50 19.38 11.05 9.78
C ALA A 50 20.28 12.15 9.18
N ASN A 51 20.15 13.40 9.64
CA ASN A 51 21.06 14.49 9.25
C ASN A 51 22.50 14.24 9.70
N GLU A 52 22.70 13.74 10.92
CA GLU A 52 24.04 13.43 11.47
C GLU A 52 24.78 12.36 10.67
N VAL A 53 24.06 11.39 10.11
CA VAL A 53 24.64 10.36 9.22
C VAL A 53 24.67 10.79 7.74
N GLY A 54 24.32 12.04 7.44
CA GLY A 54 24.42 12.64 6.10
C GLY A 54 23.28 12.32 5.15
N TYR A 55 22.13 11.77 5.64
CA TYR A 55 20.95 11.53 4.83
C TYR A 55 20.07 12.79 4.75
N LYS A 56 19.09 12.78 3.84
CA LYS A 56 18.22 13.92 3.55
C LYS A 56 16.79 13.69 4.06
N PRO A 57 16.53 13.89 5.36
CA PRO A 57 15.22 13.66 5.93
C PRO A 57 14.20 14.71 5.47
N TYR A 58 12.96 14.26 5.25
CA TYR A 58 11.84 15.09 4.86
C TYR A 58 10.56 14.67 5.60
N ASN A 59 9.57 15.60 5.66
CA ASN A 59 8.27 15.29 6.24
C ASN A 59 7.44 14.44 5.27
N LEU A 60 6.97 13.29 5.71
CA LEU A 60 6.09 12.44 4.91
C LEU A 60 4.79 13.17 4.58
N PRO A 61 4.39 13.26 3.30
CA PRO A 61 3.03 13.62 2.96
C PRO A 61 2.05 12.58 3.51
N SER A 62 0.96 13.06 4.10
CA SER A 62 -0.02 12.20 4.78
C SER A 62 -1.43 12.44 4.26
N ALA A 63 -2.21 11.39 4.11
CA ALA A 63 -3.65 11.47 3.87
C ALA A 63 -4.45 11.70 5.16
N ASN A 64 -3.83 12.27 6.19
CA ASN A 64 -4.48 12.83 7.37
C ASN A 64 -4.49 14.35 7.22
N THR A 65 -5.64 14.97 7.41
CA THR A 65 -5.79 16.43 7.34
C THR A 65 -5.12 17.11 8.53
N SER A 66 -4.25 18.09 8.29
CA SER A 66 -3.60 18.88 9.36
C SER A 66 -4.47 20.04 9.87
N GLY A 67 -5.51 20.41 9.13
CA GLY A 67 -6.52 21.41 9.45
C GLY A 67 -7.91 21.00 8.95
N PRO A 68 -8.96 21.78 9.22
CA PRO A 68 -10.27 21.57 8.62
C PRO A 68 -10.17 21.61 7.10
N TYR A 69 -10.82 20.69 6.41
CA TYR A 69 -10.76 20.59 4.97
C TYR A 69 -12.10 20.20 4.37
N THR A 70 -12.56 20.94 3.37
CA THR A 70 -13.69 20.55 2.53
C THR A 70 -13.15 20.15 1.17
N ASN A 71 -13.39 18.93 0.75
CA ASN A 71 -12.88 18.43 -0.52
C ASN A 71 -13.70 19.00 -1.71
N PRO A 72 -13.24 18.84 -2.97
CA PRO A 72 -13.96 19.34 -4.15
C PRO A 72 -15.36 18.77 -4.35
N TYR A 73 -15.72 17.70 -3.63
CA TYR A 73 -17.06 17.09 -3.66
C TYR A 73 -17.96 17.55 -2.50
N GLY A 74 -17.52 18.50 -1.68
CA GLY A 74 -18.28 19.05 -0.56
C GLY A 74 -18.19 18.21 0.73
N ALA A 75 -17.43 17.11 0.77
CA ALA A 75 -17.25 16.33 1.98
C ALA A 75 -16.30 17.06 2.96
N GLN A 76 -16.76 17.21 4.19
CA GLN A 76 -16.01 17.88 5.26
C GLN A 76 -15.17 16.89 6.05
N MET A 77 -13.91 17.24 6.29
CA MET A 77 -12.94 16.47 7.06
C MET A 77 -12.40 17.32 8.22
N GLY A 78 -12.39 16.76 9.42
CA GLY A 78 -11.86 17.44 10.60
C GLY A 78 -10.33 17.34 10.66
N PRO A 79 -9.66 18.20 11.47
CA PRO A 79 -8.23 18.13 11.68
C PRO A 79 -7.82 16.91 12.48
N CYS A 80 -6.62 16.38 12.24
CA CYS A 80 -6.03 15.34 13.07
C CYS A 80 -5.74 15.88 14.48
N ASN A 81 -6.18 15.16 15.50
CA ASN A 81 -5.94 15.51 16.91
C ASN A 81 -4.82 14.69 17.57
N PHE A 82 -4.03 13.95 16.79
CA PHE A 82 -2.90 13.15 17.25
C PHE A 82 -3.25 12.12 18.33
N CYS A 83 -4.40 11.49 18.25
CA CYS A 83 -4.90 10.56 19.27
C CYS A 83 -4.09 9.26 19.43
N GLY A 84 -3.15 8.96 18.53
CA GLY A 84 -2.32 7.74 18.60
C GLY A 84 -3.00 6.45 18.14
N PHE A 85 -4.27 6.48 17.73
CA PHE A 85 -5.07 5.28 17.39
C PHE A 85 -5.32 5.15 15.88
N CYS A 86 -4.35 5.47 15.02
CA CYS A 86 -4.56 5.40 13.58
C CYS A 86 -4.53 3.99 13.03
N SER A 87 -3.58 3.16 13.47
CA SER A 87 -3.39 1.82 12.94
C SER A 87 -4.42 0.83 13.51
N GLY A 88 -5.27 0.30 12.62
CA GLY A 88 -6.30 -0.67 12.98
C GLY A 88 -7.59 -0.07 13.59
N TYR A 89 -7.75 1.26 13.60
CA TYR A 89 -8.93 1.93 14.14
C TYR A 89 -9.57 2.89 13.12
N VAL A 90 -10.88 3.12 13.27
CA VAL A 90 -11.61 4.16 12.54
C VAL A 90 -11.24 5.53 13.10
N CYS A 91 -11.11 6.53 12.23
CA CYS A 91 -10.82 7.90 12.64
C CYS A 91 -12.11 8.65 12.97
N TYR A 92 -12.38 8.90 14.26
CA TYR A 92 -13.59 9.62 14.71
C TYR A 92 -13.59 11.12 14.37
N MET A 93 -12.40 11.68 14.04
CA MET A 93 -12.28 13.06 13.56
C MET A 93 -12.52 13.19 12.05
N TYR A 94 -12.72 12.09 11.33
CA TYR A 94 -12.76 12.07 9.86
C TYR A 94 -11.53 12.69 9.19
N SER A 95 -10.41 12.77 9.89
CA SER A 95 -9.15 13.29 9.38
C SER A 95 -8.45 12.32 8.43
N LYS A 96 -8.52 11.00 8.76
CA LYS A 96 -7.91 9.95 7.94
C LYS A 96 -8.73 9.71 6.67
N ALA A 97 -8.19 10.09 5.52
CA ALA A 97 -8.87 9.98 4.24
C ALA A 97 -9.14 8.52 3.86
N SER A 98 -10.41 8.23 3.56
CA SER A 98 -10.86 6.96 3.02
C SER A 98 -12.15 7.22 2.23
N PRO A 99 -12.53 6.37 1.25
CA PRO A 99 -13.72 6.60 0.43
C PRO A 99 -15.01 6.81 1.21
N ASN A 100 -15.17 6.14 2.35
CA ASN A 100 -16.33 6.32 3.24
C ASN A 100 -16.36 7.66 3.97
N VAL A 101 -15.25 8.39 4.02
CA VAL A 101 -15.15 9.72 4.63
C VAL A 101 -15.26 10.83 3.58
N ASN A 102 -14.61 10.66 2.43
CA ASN A 102 -14.38 11.75 1.48
C ASN A 102 -15.07 11.58 0.12
N ILE A 103 -15.63 10.40 -0.21
CA ILE A 103 -16.29 10.15 -1.50
C ILE A 103 -17.74 9.71 -1.29
N LEU A 104 -17.99 8.67 -0.50
CA LEU A 104 -19.34 8.14 -0.29
C LEU A 104 -20.35 9.19 0.25
N PRO A 105 -19.98 10.12 1.15
CA PRO A 105 -20.91 11.18 1.58
C PRO A 105 -21.40 12.07 0.43
N ALA A 106 -20.56 12.27 -0.59
CA ALA A 106 -20.93 13.04 -1.77
C ALA A 106 -21.75 12.22 -2.78
N LEU A 107 -21.60 10.91 -2.83
CA LEU A 107 -22.32 10.03 -3.74
C LEU A 107 -23.71 9.66 -3.25
N LYS A 108 -23.87 9.36 -1.95
CA LYS A 108 -25.12 8.87 -1.36
C LYS A 108 -26.37 9.74 -1.65
N PRO A 109 -26.29 11.08 -1.70
CA PRO A 109 -27.46 11.92 -2.04
C PRO A 109 -27.83 11.89 -3.52
N LEU A 110 -27.00 11.33 -4.40
CA LEU A 110 -27.25 11.33 -5.84
C LEU A 110 -28.34 10.30 -6.20
N PRO A 111 -29.38 10.66 -6.96
CA PRO A 111 -30.47 9.75 -7.29
C PRO A 111 -30.08 8.58 -8.19
N ASN A 112 -28.93 8.67 -8.86
CA ASN A 112 -28.37 7.66 -9.73
C ASN A 112 -27.24 6.84 -9.07
N PHE A 113 -27.06 6.96 -7.75
CA PHE A 113 -26.10 6.16 -7.00
C PHE A 113 -26.80 5.21 -6.04
N GLU A 114 -26.46 3.93 -6.10
CA GLU A 114 -26.93 2.91 -5.17
C GLU A 114 -25.77 2.19 -4.52
N LEU A 115 -25.79 2.05 -3.20
CA LEU A 115 -24.87 1.24 -2.42
C LEU A 115 -25.61 0.02 -1.86
N ARG A 116 -25.21 -1.17 -2.27
CA ARG A 116 -25.76 -2.46 -1.80
C ARG A 116 -24.76 -3.15 -0.86
N PRO A 117 -24.86 -2.93 0.46
CA PRO A 117 -24.07 -3.68 1.44
C PRO A 117 -24.56 -5.14 1.52
N ASN A 118 -23.75 -6.00 2.17
CA ASN A 118 -24.06 -7.43 2.32
C ASN A 118 -24.28 -8.14 0.98
N SER A 119 -23.55 -7.74 -0.06
CA SER A 119 -23.62 -8.32 -1.40
C SER A 119 -22.26 -8.87 -1.78
N HIS A 120 -22.15 -10.18 -1.85
CA HIS A 120 -20.91 -10.89 -2.18
C HIS A 120 -20.90 -11.29 -3.66
N VAL A 121 -20.08 -10.62 -4.48
CA VAL A 121 -19.97 -10.91 -5.91
C VAL A 121 -19.25 -12.24 -6.13
N LEU A 122 -19.90 -13.17 -6.82
CA LEU A 122 -19.38 -14.50 -7.13
C LEU A 122 -18.59 -14.52 -8.44
N ARG A 123 -19.09 -13.83 -9.47
CA ARG A 123 -18.52 -13.82 -10.83
C ARG A 123 -19.03 -12.63 -11.65
N VAL A 124 -18.29 -12.31 -12.69
CA VAL A 124 -18.74 -11.47 -13.81
C VAL A 124 -19.39 -12.39 -14.83
N ASN A 125 -20.61 -12.04 -15.27
CA ASN A 125 -21.33 -12.78 -16.32
C ASN A 125 -20.86 -12.27 -17.68
N LEU A 126 -20.54 -13.21 -18.59
CA LEU A 126 -20.07 -12.88 -19.93
C LEU A 126 -21.10 -13.31 -20.97
N ASP A 127 -21.09 -12.64 -22.11
CA ASP A 127 -21.86 -13.06 -23.27
C ASP A 127 -21.30 -14.38 -23.88
N SER A 128 -21.97 -14.91 -24.88
CA SER A 128 -21.58 -16.17 -25.54
C SER A 128 -20.21 -16.08 -26.24
N SER A 129 -19.82 -14.88 -26.69
CA SER A 129 -18.51 -14.63 -27.32
C SER A 129 -17.37 -14.50 -26.30
N LYS A 130 -17.69 -14.29 -25.02
CA LYS A 130 -16.76 -14.00 -23.91
C LYS A 130 -15.94 -12.72 -24.09
N THR A 131 -16.39 -11.83 -24.96
CA THR A 131 -15.72 -10.55 -25.21
C THR A 131 -16.39 -9.38 -24.54
N ARG A 132 -17.60 -9.58 -23.95
CA ARG A 132 -18.37 -8.56 -23.27
C ARG A 132 -18.98 -9.10 -21.98
N ALA A 133 -18.83 -8.37 -20.88
CA ALA A 133 -19.57 -8.61 -19.65
C ALA A 133 -21.05 -8.18 -19.81
N THR A 134 -21.98 -8.99 -19.34
CA THR A 134 -23.41 -8.68 -19.30
C THR A 134 -23.88 -8.21 -17.92
N GLY A 135 -23.04 -8.36 -16.91
CA GLY A 135 -23.32 -7.98 -15.52
C GLY A 135 -22.51 -8.79 -14.53
N VAL A 136 -23.02 -8.91 -13.32
CA VAL A 136 -22.42 -9.72 -12.25
C VAL A 136 -23.47 -10.56 -11.57
N THR A 137 -23.06 -11.71 -11.00
CA THR A 137 -23.86 -12.49 -10.07
C THR A 137 -23.31 -12.30 -8.66
N TYR A 138 -24.19 -11.98 -7.71
CA TYR A 138 -23.83 -11.85 -6.30
C TYR A 138 -24.81 -12.58 -5.38
N VAL A 139 -24.35 -12.89 -4.17
CA VAL A 139 -25.23 -13.40 -3.09
C VAL A 139 -25.58 -12.24 -2.18
N ASP A 140 -26.88 -12.06 -1.89
CA ASP A 140 -27.38 -11.05 -0.98
C ASP A 140 -27.30 -11.48 0.50
N GLY A 141 -27.72 -10.59 1.42
CA GLY A 141 -27.75 -10.88 2.86
C GLY A 141 -28.71 -11.99 3.29
N GLN A 142 -29.58 -12.49 2.41
CA GLN A 142 -30.47 -13.62 2.63
C GLN A 142 -29.95 -14.93 2.00
N GLY A 143 -28.76 -14.90 1.41
CA GLY A 143 -28.16 -16.06 0.76
C GLY A 143 -28.69 -16.37 -0.65
N ARG A 144 -29.42 -15.44 -1.28
CA ARG A 144 -29.98 -15.62 -2.63
C ARG A 144 -28.98 -15.16 -3.68
N GLU A 145 -28.78 -15.98 -4.72
CA GLU A 145 -28.05 -15.51 -5.91
C GLU A 145 -28.92 -14.57 -6.73
N ILE A 146 -28.35 -13.43 -7.08
CA ILE A 146 -29.00 -12.37 -7.86
C ILE A 146 -28.10 -11.99 -9.02
N GLU A 147 -28.66 -11.94 -10.23
CA GLU A 147 -28.00 -11.37 -11.39
C GLU A 147 -28.28 -9.87 -11.49
N GLN A 148 -27.22 -9.08 -11.54
CA GLN A 148 -27.27 -7.65 -11.78
C GLN A 148 -26.74 -7.35 -13.17
N PRO A 149 -27.61 -7.01 -14.14
CA PRO A 149 -27.18 -6.55 -15.45
C PRO A 149 -26.35 -5.26 -15.37
N ALA A 150 -25.35 -5.14 -16.24
CA ALA A 150 -24.53 -3.95 -16.34
C ALA A 150 -23.91 -3.81 -17.74
N ASP A 151 -23.88 -2.59 -18.28
CA ASP A 151 -23.19 -2.29 -19.54
C ASP A 151 -21.69 -2.11 -19.37
N LEU A 152 -21.24 -1.82 -18.16
CA LEU A 152 -19.83 -1.67 -17.79
C LEU A 152 -19.63 -2.26 -16.39
N VAL A 153 -18.54 -3.02 -16.21
CA VAL A 153 -18.17 -3.61 -14.92
C VAL A 153 -16.80 -3.08 -14.50
N ILE A 154 -16.71 -2.63 -13.24
CA ILE A 154 -15.45 -2.18 -12.62
C ILE A 154 -15.14 -3.10 -11.45
N LEU A 155 -14.00 -3.81 -11.53
CA LEU A 155 -13.50 -4.66 -10.45
C LEU A 155 -12.61 -3.85 -9.51
N GLY A 156 -13.19 -3.35 -8.43
CA GLY A 156 -12.48 -2.60 -7.37
C GLY A 156 -12.41 -3.35 -6.05
N ALA A 157 -12.34 -4.69 -6.08
CA ALA A 157 -12.53 -5.58 -4.93
C ALA A 157 -11.24 -5.94 -4.18
N PHE A 158 -10.25 -5.06 -4.13
CA PHE A 158 -8.90 -5.32 -3.61
C PHE A 158 -8.08 -6.26 -4.49
N GLN A 159 -6.76 -6.25 -4.34
CA GLN A 159 -5.82 -6.94 -5.21
C GLN A 159 -6.15 -8.44 -5.40
N PHE A 160 -6.25 -9.21 -4.32
CA PHE A 160 -6.54 -10.65 -4.38
C PHE A 160 -7.91 -10.96 -5.01
N HIS A 161 -8.93 -10.20 -4.63
CA HIS A 161 -10.29 -10.47 -5.09
C HIS A 161 -10.49 -10.05 -6.55
N ASN A 162 -9.81 -9.01 -7.04
CA ASN A 162 -9.81 -8.69 -8.47
C ASN A 162 -9.28 -9.86 -9.30
N VAL A 163 -8.13 -10.42 -8.91
CA VAL A 163 -7.52 -11.56 -9.59
C VAL A 163 -8.43 -12.80 -9.50
N ARG A 164 -8.97 -13.10 -8.31
CA ARG A 164 -9.88 -14.23 -8.12
C ARG A 164 -11.14 -14.10 -8.97
N LEU A 165 -11.77 -12.94 -9.02
CA LEU A 165 -12.96 -12.68 -9.84
C LEU A 165 -12.67 -12.86 -11.32
N MET A 166 -11.52 -12.38 -11.82
CA MET A 166 -11.11 -12.62 -13.21
C MET A 166 -10.95 -14.10 -13.49
N LEU A 167 -10.26 -14.85 -12.64
CA LEU A 167 -10.07 -16.30 -12.79
C LEU A 167 -11.40 -17.07 -12.73
N LEU A 168 -12.28 -16.78 -11.76
CA LEU A 168 -13.60 -17.41 -11.63
C LEU A 168 -14.53 -17.11 -12.79
N SER A 169 -14.35 -15.95 -13.44
CA SER A 169 -15.20 -15.48 -14.55
C SER A 169 -14.64 -15.86 -15.92
N GLY A 170 -13.45 -16.45 -15.99
CA GLY A 170 -12.77 -16.77 -17.25
C GLY A 170 -12.33 -15.53 -18.05
N ILE A 171 -12.00 -14.44 -17.35
CA ILE A 171 -11.48 -13.19 -17.94
C ILE A 171 -9.95 -13.25 -17.95
N GLY A 172 -9.37 -13.34 -19.11
CA GLY A 172 -7.94 -13.54 -19.32
C GLY A 172 -7.49 -15.00 -19.12
N LYS A 173 -6.41 -15.38 -19.80
CA LYS A 173 -5.82 -16.72 -19.64
C LYS A 173 -5.15 -16.84 -18.27
N PRO A 174 -5.50 -17.86 -17.44
CA PRO A 174 -4.79 -18.14 -16.19
C PRO A 174 -3.30 -18.37 -16.44
N TYR A 175 -2.45 -17.85 -15.55
CA TYR A 175 -1.01 -18.02 -15.65
C TYR A 175 -0.57 -19.43 -15.28
N ASP A 176 0.26 -20.04 -16.13
CA ASP A 176 0.95 -21.29 -15.89
C ASP A 176 2.44 -21.03 -15.66
N PRO A 177 2.97 -21.25 -14.45
CA PRO A 177 4.38 -20.98 -14.11
C PRO A 177 5.34 -21.96 -14.80
N ILE A 178 4.87 -23.12 -15.29
CA ILE A 178 5.71 -24.12 -15.97
C ILE A 178 5.99 -23.66 -17.40
N THR A 179 4.95 -23.36 -18.16
CA THR A 179 5.06 -22.89 -19.54
C THR A 179 5.41 -21.40 -19.63
N GLY A 180 4.99 -20.61 -18.65
CA GLY A 180 5.08 -19.15 -18.64
C GLY A 180 3.97 -18.47 -19.43
N GLU A 181 2.99 -19.24 -19.91
CA GLU A 181 1.82 -18.72 -20.62
C GLU A 181 0.75 -18.19 -19.67
N GLY A 182 -0.15 -17.37 -20.21
CA GLY A 182 -1.21 -16.75 -19.45
C GLY A 182 -0.77 -15.45 -18.76
N VAL A 183 -1.77 -14.67 -18.36
CA VAL A 183 -1.57 -13.29 -17.89
C VAL A 183 -2.27 -12.98 -16.57
N VAL A 184 -3.30 -13.76 -16.19
CA VAL A 184 -4.04 -13.55 -14.93
C VAL A 184 -3.48 -14.48 -13.85
N GLY A 185 -3.06 -13.88 -12.75
CA GLY A 185 -2.30 -14.49 -11.66
C GLY A 185 -0.80 -14.23 -11.72
N LYS A 186 -0.28 -13.78 -12.87
CA LYS A 186 1.13 -13.51 -13.12
C LYS A 186 1.65 -12.29 -12.34
N ASN A 187 2.95 -12.29 -12.05
CA ASN A 187 3.68 -11.15 -11.49
C ASN A 187 3.11 -10.70 -10.13
N PHE A 188 2.77 -11.64 -9.27
CA PHE A 188 2.41 -11.30 -7.90
C PHE A 188 3.62 -10.76 -7.15
N ALA A 189 3.45 -9.62 -6.51
CA ALA A 189 4.48 -8.95 -5.73
C ALA A 189 3.97 -8.62 -4.32
N TYR A 190 4.78 -8.92 -3.30
CA TYR A 190 4.46 -8.72 -1.91
C TYR A 190 5.52 -7.83 -1.27
N GLN A 191 5.16 -6.63 -0.83
CA GLN A 191 6.13 -5.60 -0.44
C GLN A 191 7.15 -6.10 0.59
N ASN A 192 8.42 -5.79 0.36
CA ASN A 192 9.55 -6.24 1.15
C ASN A 192 9.82 -5.28 2.32
N MET A 193 9.27 -5.59 3.50
CA MET A 193 9.40 -4.74 4.68
C MET A 193 10.56 -5.13 5.57
N ALA A 194 11.18 -4.14 6.20
CA ALA A 194 12.13 -4.28 7.30
C ALA A 194 11.75 -3.32 8.42
N THR A 195 12.05 -3.71 9.65
CA THR A 195 11.78 -2.88 10.84
C THR A 195 12.99 -2.85 11.74
N ILE A 196 13.30 -1.69 12.31
CA ILE A 196 14.27 -1.53 13.39
C ILE A 196 13.59 -0.87 14.57
N LYS A 197 13.96 -1.28 15.78
CA LYS A 197 13.52 -0.63 17.01
C LYS A 197 14.70 -0.21 17.86
N ALA A 198 14.71 1.04 18.22
CA ALA A 198 15.67 1.62 19.15
C ALA A 198 15.00 1.79 20.52
N TYR A 199 15.68 1.35 21.58
CA TYR A 199 15.20 1.40 22.97
C TYR A 199 16.09 2.31 23.79
N PHE A 200 15.48 3.19 24.59
CA PHE A 200 16.16 4.24 25.33
C PHE A 200 16.04 4.10 26.83
N ASP A 201 16.89 4.81 27.56
CA ASP A 201 16.73 5.00 28.98
C ASP A 201 15.62 6.00 29.31
N LYS A 202 15.31 6.18 30.58
CA LYS A 202 14.13 6.94 31.05
C LYS A 202 14.19 8.45 30.77
N ASP A 203 15.34 8.96 30.37
CA ASP A 203 15.52 10.35 29.95
C ASP A 203 14.96 10.64 28.54
N VAL A 204 14.80 9.61 27.71
CA VAL A 204 14.20 9.72 26.36
C VAL A 204 12.79 9.15 26.40
N HIS A 205 11.78 10.01 26.51
CA HIS A 205 10.37 9.63 26.58
C HIS A 205 9.65 9.94 25.26
N THR A 206 9.26 8.91 24.51
CA THR A 206 8.72 9.02 23.15
C THR A 206 7.20 9.05 23.06
N ASN A 207 6.48 8.89 24.15
CA ASN A 207 5.02 8.93 24.25
C ASN A 207 4.26 8.26 23.08
N ASN A 208 4.13 6.94 23.12
CA ASN A 208 3.42 6.15 22.10
C ASN A 208 1.89 6.32 22.08
N PHE A 209 1.33 7.15 22.95
CA PHE A 209 -0.10 7.48 22.97
C PHE A 209 -0.46 8.67 22.10
N ILE A 210 0.52 9.33 21.49
CA ILE A 210 0.34 10.49 20.60
C ILE A 210 0.97 10.18 19.25
N GLY A 211 0.23 10.42 18.18
CA GLY A 211 0.75 10.27 16.83
C GLY A 211 -0.34 10.36 15.77
N ALA A 212 0.05 10.60 14.55
CA ALA A 212 -0.79 10.56 13.37
C ALA A 212 -0.24 9.49 12.42
N GLY A 213 -1.01 8.43 12.19
CA GLY A 213 -0.59 7.35 11.30
C GLY A 213 -0.37 7.85 9.86
N GLY A 214 0.67 7.33 9.23
CA GLY A 214 1.08 7.76 7.90
C GLY A 214 1.82 9.09 7.86
N ASN A 215 2.02 9.74 9.00
CA ASN A 215 2.83 10.93 9.17
C ASN A 215 4.17 10.60 9.84
N GLY A 216 5.15 11.46 9.71
CA GLY A 216 6.48 11.34 10.29
C GLY A 216 7.56 11.95 9.41
N VAL A 217 8.78 11.52 9.64
CA VAL A 217 9.96 11.89 8.85
C VAL A 217 10.48 10.66 8.15
N ALA A 218 10.86 10.81 6.90
CA ALA A 218 11.46 9.77 6.08
C ALA A 218 12.77 10.24 5.44
N VAL A 219 13.54 9.29 4.96
CA VAL A 219 14.66 9.48 4.03
C VAL A 219 14.41 8.65 2.78
N ASP A 220 14.76 9.18 1.63
CA ASP A 220 14.53 8.57 0.32
C ASP A 220 15.85 8.33 -0.45
N ASP A 221 16.97 8.52 0.23
CA ASP A 221 18.31 8.42 -0.32
C ASP A 221 18.63 7.07 -0.95
N PHE A 222 17.95 6.00 -0.51
CA PHE A 222 18.18 4.62 -0.94
C PHE A 222 16.96 4.00 -1.61
N ASN A 223 16.15 4.81 -2.28
CA ASN A 223 14.97 4.33 -3.00
C ASN A 223 15.15 4.53 -4.51
N ALA A 224 14.75 3.54 -5.29
CA ALA A 224 14.84 3.55 -6.75
C ALA A 224 16.22 4.04 -7.25
N ASP A 225 16.25 4.98 -8.19
CA ASP A 225 17.48 5.48 -8.82
C ASP A 225 18.18 6.62 -8.03
N ASN A 226 17.82 6.81 -6.76
CA ASN A 226 18.45 7.83 -5.92
C ASN A 226 19.88 7.47 -5.48
N PHE A 227 20.32 6.25 -5.74
CA PHE A 227 21.68 5.75 -5.41
C PHE A 227 22.17 4.72 -6.43
N ASP A 228 23.47 4.43 -6.43
CA ASP A 228 24.06 3.40 -7.28
C ASP A 228 23.84 2.00 -6.70
N HIS A 229 23.09 1.17 -7.42
CA HIS A 229 22.79 -0.22 -7.05
C HIS A 229 23.93 -1.19 -7.35
N GLY A 230 24.81 -0.87 -8.32
CA GLY A 230 25.82 -1.76 -8.85
C GLY A 230 26.67 -2.45 -7.79
N PRO A 231 27.25 -1.70 -6.81
CA PRO A 231 28.08 -2.29 -5.76
C PRO A 231 27.33 -3.22 -4.80
N HIS A 232 26.00 -3.16 -4.79
CA HIS A 232 25.17 -3.86 -3.80
C HIS A 232 24.55 -5.16 -4.34
N GLY A 233 24.54 -5.34 -5.66
CA GLY A 233 24.06 -6.57 -6.30
C GLY A 233 22.55 -6.82 -6.14
N PHE A 234 21.75 -5.77 -6.07
CA PHE A 234 20.30 -5.79 -6.12
C PHE A 234 19.78 -4.55 -6.89
N VAL A 235 18.52 -4.57 -7.27
CA VAL A 235 17.79 -3.43 -7.84
C VAL A 235 16.57 -3.12 -7.00
N GLY A 236 16.08 -1.87 -7.07
CA GLY A 236 14.97 -1.37 -6.29
C GLY A 236 15.45 -0.44 -5.17
N GLY A 237 14.92 -0.60 -3.99
CA GLY A 237 15.23 0.25 -2.85
C GLY A 237 14.00 0.49 -1.99
N SER A 238 14.11 1.43 -1.08
CA SER A 238 13.06 1.73 -0.11
C SER A 238 13.19 3.13 0.46
N PRO A 239 12.11 3.86 0.65
CA PRO A 239 12.08 4.90 1.66
C PRO A 239 12.19 4.25 3.04
N MET A 240 12.76 4.97 3.98
CA MET A 240 12.86 4.57 5.38
C MET A 240 12.26 5.68 6.23
N TRP A 241 11.43 5.35 7.19
CA TRP A 241 10.76 6.36 8.01
C TRP A 241 10.55 5.92 9.45
N VAL A 242 10.32 6.91 10.31
CA VAL A 242 9.87 6.68 11.67
C VAL A 242 8.35 6.59 11.72
N ASN A 243 7.83 5.55 12.36
CA ASN A 243 6.40 5.39 12.57
C ASN A 243 5.93 6.22 13.77
N GLN A 244 4.92 7.07 13.56
CA GLN A 244 4.29 7.88 14.60
C GLN A 244 2.90 7.38 15.02
N ALA A 245 2.42 6.27 14.46
CA ALA A 245 1.19 5.66 14.95
C ALA A 245 1.40 5.10 16.34
N GLY A 246 0.49 5.40 17.26
CA GLY A 246 0.49 4.84 18.61
C GLY A 246 0.45 3.32 18.56
N SER A 247 1.24 2.67 19.40
CA SER A 247 1.21 1.22 19.57
C SER A 247 0.04 0.79 20.44
N ARG A 248 -0.65 -0.26 20.04
CA ARG A 248 -1.64 -0.92 20.90
C ARG A 248 -0.92 -1.47 22.13
N PRO A 249 -1.33 -1.12 23.38
CA PRO A 249 -0.56 -1.42 24.58
C PRO A 249 -0.22 -2.90 24.78
N ILE A 250 -1.10 -3.80 24.40
CA ILE A 250 -0.92 -5.24 24.57
C ILE A 250 -0.38 -5.92 23.31
N ALA A 251 -0.93 -5.57 22.15
CA ALA A 251 -0.64 -6.27 20.89
C ALA A 251 0.56 -5.70 20.12
N GLY A 252 1.00 -4.48 20.41
CA GLY A 252 2.08 -3.78 19.70
C GLY A 252 3.40 -3.69 20.47
N THR A 253 3.51 -4.35 21.62
CA THR A 253 4.69 -4.25 22.47
C THR A 253 5.81 -5.14 21.94
N SER A 254 6.99 -4.54 21.80
CA SER A 254 8.23 -5.29 21.63
C SER A 254 9.20 -4.84 22.71
N ASN A 255 10.08 -5.73 23.09
CA ASN A 255 11.07 -5.52 24.14
C ASN A 255 12.49 -5.59 23.55
N PRO A 256 13.48 -5.04 24.25
CA PRO A 256 14.89 -5.16 23.82
C PRO A 256 15.31 -6.62 23.60
N PRO A 257 16.26 -6.88 22.68
CA PRO A 257 16.83 -8.21 22.50
C PRO A 257 17.30 -8.84 23.80
N GLY A 258 17.08 -10.14 23.96
CA GLY A 258 17.41 -10.88 25.19
C GLY A 258 16.34 -10.83 26.28
N THR A 259 15.25 -10.05 26.10
CA THR A 259 14.12 -10.11 27.01
C THR A 259 13.39 -11.45 26.89
N PRO A 260 13.07 -12.16 27.98
CA PRO A 260 12.25 -13.37 27.94
C PRO A 260 10.90 -13.13 27.22
N ALA A 261 10.39 -14.15 26.54
CA ALA A 261 9.14 -14.04 25.78
C ALA A 261 7.88 -13.96 26.68
N TRP A 262 7.99 -14.24 27.97
CA TRP A 262 6.89 -14.24 28.93
C TRP A 262 7.42 -14.09 30.38
N GLY A 263 6.52 -13.95 31.36
CA GLY A 263 6.82 -13.89 32.78
C GLY A 263 7.05 -12.48 33.34
N SER A 264 7.59 -12.39 34.56
CA SER A 264 7.76 -11.10 35.27
C SER A 264 8.78 -10.18 34.59
N ALA A 265 9.87 -10.73 34.03
CA ALA A 265 10.88 -9.98 33.32
C ALA A 265 10.31 -9.38 32.00
N TRP A 266 9.48 -10.14 31.29
CA TRP A 266 8.75 -9.63 30.12
C TRP A 266 7.81 -8.47 30.49
N LYS A 267 7.00 -8.65 31.55
CA LYS A 267 6.09 -7.59 32.03
C LYS A 267 6.84 -6.32 32.42
N LYS A 268 7.96 -6.49 33.15
CA LYS A 268 8.79 -5.35 33.54
C LYS A 268 9.38 -4.62 32.34
N ALA A 269 9.98 -5.34 31.41
CA ALA A 269 10.53 -4.74 30.19
C ALA A 269 9.45 -4.03 29.36
N THR A 270 8.25 -4.63 29.24
CA THR A 270 7.11 -4.01 28.57
C THR A 270 6.72 -2.68 29.21
N ALA A 271 6.64 -2.61 30.54
CA ALA A 271 6.34 -1.38 31.25
C ALA A 271 7.48 -0.34 31.10
N ASP A 272 8.73 -0.77 31.19
CA ASP A 272 9.90 0.10 31.13
C ASP A 272 10.11 0.69 29.73
N TYR A 273 9.85 -0.08 28.65
CA TYR A 273 10.17 0.34 27.28
C TYR A 273 8.98 0.77 26.44
N TYR A 274 7.74 0.65 26.91
CA TYR A 274 6.56 1.02 26.13
C TYR A 274 6.60 2.47 25.64
N THR A 275 7.05 3.39 26.47
CA THR A 275 7.18 4.82 26.15
C THR A 275 8.62 5.27 25.91
N HIS A 276 9.56 4.34 25.76
CA HIS A 276 10.99 4.59 25.60
C HIS A 276 11.56 3.88 24.37
N GLN A 277 10.82 3.88 23.27
CA GLN A 277 11.23 3.23 22.03
C GLN A 277 10.84 4.04 20.80
N VAL A 278 11.63 3.89 19.73
CA VAL A 278 11.34 4.41 18.39
C VAL A 278 11.33 3.24 17.41
N SER A 279 10.25 3.11 16.64
CA SER A 279 10.17 2.15 15.54
C SER A 279 10.43 2.84 14.21
N MET A 280 11.29 2.26 13.41
CA MET A 280 11.59 2.70 12.04
C MET A 280 11.27 1.56 11.10
N ASP A 281 10.66 1.90 9.97
CA ASP A 281 10.24 0.95 8.96
C ASP A 281 10.80 1.31 7.58
N ALA A 282 11.07 0.29 6.78
CA ALA A 282 11.38 0.39 5.37
C ALA A 282 10.37 -0.46 4.58
N HIS A 283 9.81 0.11 3.51
CA HIS A 283 8.91 -0.62 2.61
C HIS A 283 9.56 -0.73 1.24
N GLY A 284 10.36 -1.77 1.07
CA GLY A 284 11.15 -1.99 -0.12
C GLY A 284 10.33 -2.42 -1.34
N ALA A 285 10.84 -2.07 -2.51
CA ALA A 285 10.33 -2.56 -3.76
C ALA A 285 10.39 -4.11 -3.81
N HIS A 286 9.59 -4.70 -4.66
CA HIS A 286 9.63 -6.13 -4.95
C HIS A 286 9.52 -6.33 -6.45
N GLN A 287 10.48 -7.06 -7.01
CA GLN A 287 10.49 -7.37 -8.43
C GLN A 287 9.46 -8.45 -8.77
N SER A 288 9.07 -8.52 -10.02
CA SER A 288 8.18 -9.56 -10.52
C SER A 288 8.96 -10.80 -10.88
N TYR A 289 8.62 -11.92 -10.24
CA TYR A 289 9.27 -13.20 -10.46
C TYR A 289 8.30 -14.24 -11.01
N ARG A 290 8.78 -15.09 -11.90
CA ARG A 290 7.98 -16.15 -12.51
C ARG A 290 7.39 -17.12 -11.49
N GLY A 291 8.10 -17.39 -10.40
CA GLY A 291 7.69 -18.30 -9.33
C GLY A 291 6.69 -17.68 -8.34
N ASN A 292 6.42 -16.37 -8.43
CA ASN A 292 5.49 -15.68 -7.54
C ASN A 292 4.20 -15.38 -8.31
N TYR A 293 3.14 -16.11 -8.01
CA TYR A 293 1.89 -16.05 -8.75
C TYR A 293 0.66 -16.39 -7.91
N LEU A 294 -0.51 -16.16 -8.48
CA LEU A 294 -1.81 -16.45 -7.91
C LEU A 294 -2.58 -17.39 -8.85
N ASP A 295 -3.23 -18.38 -8.30
CA ASP A 295 -4.12 -19.26 -9.03
C ASP A 295 -5.34 -19.69 -8.17
N LEU A 296 -6.22 -20.50 -8.72
CA LEU A 296 -7.34 -21.05 -7.97
C LEU A 296 -6.92 -22.37 -7.31
N ASP A 297 -7.25 -22.53 -6.03
CA ASP A 297 -6.96 -23.75 -5.28
C ASP A 297 -7.78 -24.92 -5.83
N PRO A 298 -7.15 -26.05 -6.18
CA PRO A 298 -7.87 -27.21 -6.73
C PRO A 298 -8.74 -27.95 -5.71
N VAL A 299 -8.46 -27.76 -4.40
CA VAL A 299 -9.09 -28.53 -3.31
C VAL A 299 -9.99 -27.65 -2.46
N TYR A 300 -9.45 -26.54 -1.94
CA TYR A 300 -10.16 -25.71 -0.96
C TYR A 300 -11.16 -24.77 -1.63
N ARG A 301 -12.32 -24.63 -1.00
CA ARG A 301 -13.44 -23.82 -1.48
C ARG A 301 -13.95 -22.90 -0.39
N ASP A 302 -14.58 -21.80 -0.79
CA ASP A 302 -15.27 -20.90 0.11
C ASP A 302 -16.66 -21.41 0.52
N ALA A 303 -17.39 -20.62 1.31
CA ALA A 303 -18.74 -20.92 1.76
C ALA A 303 -19.77 -21.04 0.63
N TYR A 304 -19.45 -20.58 -0.58
CA TYR A 304 -20.30 -20.65 -1.77
C TYR A 304 -19.87 -21.78 -2.72
N GLY A 305 -18.95 -22.64 -2.31
CA GLY A 305 -18.44 -23.74 -3.11
C GLY A 305 -17.45 -23.33 -4.21
N LEU A 306 -17.04 -22.06 -4.28
CA LEU A 306 -16.09 -21.57 -5.27
C LEU A 306 -14.65 -21.80 -4.81
N PRO A 307 -13.69 -22.10 -5.73
CA PRO A 307 -12.28 -22.24 -5.39
C PRO A 307 -11.72 -21.02 -4.65
N LEU A 308 -10.94 -21.27 -3.61
CA LEU A 308 -10.17 -20.20 -2.97
C LEU A 308 -9.05 -19.71 -3.89
N LEU A 309 -8.61 -18.47 -3.69
CA LEU A 309 -7.37 -17.99 -4.31
C LEU A 309 -6.19 -18.59 -3.55
N ARG A 310 -5.24 -19.18 -4.29
CA ARG A 310 -3.99 -19.69 -3.76
C ARG A 310 -2.84 -18.75 -4.12
N MET A 311 -1.98 -18.45 -3.17
CA MET A 311 -0.79 -17.66 -3.33
C MET A 311 0.45 -18.57 -3.31
N THR A 312 1.23 -18.57 -4.39
CA THR A 312 2.57 -19.14 -4.43
C THR A 312 3.58 -18.00 -4.40
N PHE A 313 4.38 -17.95 -3.35
CA PHE A 313 5.30 -16.84 -3.12
C PHE A 313 6.50 -17.25 -2.29
N ASP A 314 7.68 -16.78 -2.70
CA ASP A 314 8.90 -16.86 -1.87
C ASP A 314 9.83 -15.67 -2.16
N TRP A 315 10.66 -15.34 -1.16
CA TRP A 315 11.69 -14.31 -1.29
C TRP A 315 12.78 -14.74 -2.26
N GLN A 316 13.23 -13.81 -3.07
CA GLN A 316 14.35 -14.02 -3.98
C GLN A 316 15.61 -13.35 -3.43
N GLU A 317 16.77 -13.70 -3.99
CA GLU A 317 18.06 -13.19 -3.55
C GLU A 317 18.12 -11.64 -3.57
N ASN A 318 17.54 -11.01 -4.60
CA ASN A 318 17.40 -9.56 -4.69
C ASN A 318 16.66 -8.97 -3.49
N ASP A 319 15.56 -9.60 -3.08
CA ASP A 319 14.74 -9.12 -1.96
C ASP A 319 15.50 -9.21 -0.63
N ILE A 320 16.22 -10.29 -0.43
CA ILE A 320 17.01 -10.52 0.79
C ILE A 320 18.19 -9.55 0.86
N LYS A 321 18.92 -9.34 -0.24
CA LYS A 321 20.03 -8.38 -0.31
C LYS A 321 19.56 -6.97 -0.03
N MET A 322 18.50 -6.55 -0.70
CA MET A 322 17.89 -5.23 -0.50
C MET A 322 17.40 -5.04 0.94
N ASN A 323 16.70 -6.01 1.52
CA ASN A 323 16.22 -5.95 2.89
C ASN A 323 17.36 -5.77 3.91
N ARG A 324 18.42 -6.53 3.77
CA ARG A 324 19.61 -6.44 4.63
C ARG A 324 20.31 -5.09 4.49
N PHE A 325 20.41 -4.56 3.28
CA PHE A 325 20.93 -3.22 3.02
C PHE A 325 20.08 -2.15 3.72
N MET A 326 18.73 -2.24 3.64
CA MET A 326 17.85 -1.31 4.33
C MET A 326 18.03 -1.36 5.85
N VAL A 327 18.16 -2.57 6.41
CA VAL A 327 18.44 -2.76 7.84
C VAL A 327 19.76 -2.12 8.24
N GLU A 328 20.82 -2.27 7.43
CA GLU A 328 22.10 -1.60 7.66
C GLU A 328 21.94 -0.06 7.68
N LYS A 329 21.26 0.51 6.67
CA LYS A 329 21.10 1.96 6.58
C LYS A 329 20.23 2.55 7.71
N MET A 330 19.13 1.87 8.06
CA MET A 330 18.32 2.25 9.24
C MET A 330 19.11 2.05 10.54
N GLY A 331 19.98 1.04 10.61
CA GLY A 331 20.85 0.78 11.75
C GLY A 331 21.73 1.99 12.07
N LYS A 332 22.32 2.60 11.04
CA LYS A 332 23.14 3.83 11.21
C LYS A 332 22.34 4.99 11.80
N ILE A 333 21.09 5.17 11.36
CA ILE A 333 20.21 6.20 11.95
C ILE A 333 19.91 5.84 13.43
N ALA A 334 19.61 4.56 13.71
CA ALA A 334 19.33 4.11 15.07
C ALA A 334 20.52 4.31 16.00
N GLU A 335 21.74 3.98 15.58
CA GLU A 335 22.98 4.19 16.33
C GLU A 335 23.22 5.67 16.64
N ALA A 336 22.98 6.56 15.67
CA ALA A 336 23.11 8.02 15.86
C ALA A 336 22.09 8.60 16.84
N MET A 337 20.97 7.90 17.12
CA MET A 337 20.05 8.30 18.20
C MET A 337 20.59 7.96 19.60
N ASN A 338 21.72 7.27 19.74
CA ASN A 338 22.32 6.83 21.00
C ASN A 338 21.39 6.02 21.89
N PRO A 339 20.75 4.93 21.42
CA PRO A 339 19.87 4.10 22.21
C PRO A 339 20.65 3.15 23.12
N LYS A 340 19.99 2.60 24.16
CA LYS A 340 20.52 1.55 25.04
C LYS A 340 20.58 0.19 24.34
N ALA A 341 19.64 -0.09 23.43
CA ALA A 341 19.60 -1.32 22.65
C ALA A 341 18.92 -1.10 21.31
N ILE A 342 19.28 -1.89 20.32
CA ILE A 342 18.69 -1.89 18.98
C ILE A 342 18.24 -3.31 18.65
N ALA A 343 17.02 -3.46 18.15
CA ALA A 343 16.54 -4.69 17.51
C ALA A 343 16.51 -4.51 16.00
N LEU A 344 17.30 -5.30 15.30
CA LEU A 344 17.38 -5.33 13.84
C LEU A 344 16.47 -6.48 13.33
N LEU A 345 15.32 -6.15 12.76
CA LEU A 345 14.32 -7.12 12.32
C LEU A 345 14.29 -7.18 10.78
N GLY A 346 15.35 -7.74 10.23
CA GLY A 346 15.51 -7.96 8.79
C GLY A 346 15.55 -9.44 8.43
N LYS A 347 15.47 -9.71 7.14
CA LYS A 347 15.54 -11.07 6.58
C LYS A 347 16.94 -11.67 6.70
N LYS A 348 16.98 -12.98 6.92
CA LYS A 348 18.23 -13.76 6.94
C LYS A 348 18.56 -14.27 5.54
N VAL A 349 19.83 -14.55 5.30
CA VAL A 349 20.25 -15.22 4.06
C VAL A 349 19.58 -16.59 3.99
N GLY A 350 18.95 -16.91 2.83
CA GLY A 350 18.21 -18.15 2.64
C GLY A 350 16.88 -18.25 3.38
N GLU A 351 16.36 -17.13 3.89
CA GLU A 351 15.04 -17.10 4.53
C GLU A 351 13.94 -17.30 3.51
N HIS A 352 13.07 -18.27 3.77
CA HIS A 352 11.85 -18.49 3.02
C HIS A 352 10.65 -17.68 3.58
N PHE A 353 9.71 -17.38 2.72
CA PHE A 353 8.49 -16.70 3.10
C PHE A 353 7.64 -17.55 4.05
N ASN A 354 7.12 -16.92 5.10
CA ASN A 354 6.23 -17.56 6.06
C ASN A 354 5.10 -16.60 6.47
N THR A 355 3.86 -16.96 6.12
CA THR A 355 2.65 -16.18 6.43
C THR A 355 2.41 -15.99 7.92
N ALA A 356 2.90 -16.86 8.79
CA ALA A 356 2.75 -16.73 10.24
C ALA A 356 3.64 -15.63 10.83
N SER A 357 4.76 -15.32 10.19
CA SER A 357 5.73 -14.33 10.66
C SER A 357 5.76 -13.04 9.86
N TYR A 358 5.15 -13.03 8.68
CA TYR A 358 5.17 -11.87 7.78
C TYR A 358 3.81 -11.58 7.18
N GLN A 359 3.36 -10.36 7.35
CA GLN A 359 2.11 -9.85 6.77
C GLN A 359 2.26 -8.39 6.36
N THR A 360 1.74 -8.04 5.18
CA THR A 360 1.50 -6.68 4.74
C THR A 360 0.23 -6.61 3.90
N THR A 361 -0.42 -5.45 3.86
CA THR A 361 -1.56 -5.19 2.96
C THR A 361 -1.14 -4.62 1.61
N HIS A 362 0.16 -4.48 1.36
CA HIS A 362 0.72 -3.93 0.13
C HIS A 362 0.99 -5.03 -0.89
N LEU A 363 -0.10 -5.59 -1.40
CA LEU A 363 -0.12 -6.65 -2.41
C LEU A 363 -0.28 -6.03 -3.79
N ASN A 364 0.52 -6.47 -4.76
CA ASN A 364 0.54 -5.91 -6.11
C ASN A 364 0.54 -7.03 -7.16
N GLY A 365 0.14 -6.68 -8.38
CA GLY A 365 0.20 -7.62 -9.51
C GLY A 365 -0.92 -8.66 -9.53
N GLY A 366 -0.77 -9.65 -10.38
CA GLY A 366 -1.77 -10.69 -10.63
C GLY A 366 -2.76 -10.37 -11.76
N ALA A 367 -2.97 -9.09 -12.10
CA ALA A 367 -3.73 -8.67 -13.27
C ALA A 367 -3.06 -7.43 -13.88
N ILE A 368 -1.77 -7.56 -14.24
CA ILE A 368 -0.92 -6.43 -14.56
C ILE A 368 -1.34 -5.70 -15.82
N MET A 369 -1.14 -4.37 -15.81
CA MET A 369 -1.27 -3.53 -17.00
C MET A 369 -0.02 -3.61 -17.88
N GLY A 370 -0.19 -3.41 -19.18
CA GLY A 370 0.91 -3.39 -20.13
C GLY A 370 0.50 -2.90 -21.50
N THR A 371 1.40 -3.06 -22.46
CA THR A 371 1.20 -2.66 -23.86
C THR A 371 0.94 -3.82 -24.81
N ASP A 372 1.07 -5.06 -24.32
CA ASP A 372 0.92 -6.28 -25.11
C ASP A 372 -0.01 -7.27 -24.37
N PRO A 373 -1.13 -7.70 -25.02
CA PRO A 373 -2.05 -8.66 -24.45
C PRO A 373 -1.45 -10.06 -24.20
N LYS A 374 -0.32 -10.38 -24.81
CA LYS A 374 0.40 -11.64 -24.55
C LYS A 374 1.14 -11.63 -23.21
N THR A 375 1.44 -10.44 -22.68
CA THR A 375 2.25 -10.27 -21.47
C THR A 375 1.52 -9.60 -20.32
N SER A 376 0.34 -9.02 -20.54
CA SER A 376 -0.46 -8.32 -19.56
C SER A 376 -1.95 -8.65 -19.66
N ALA A 377 -2.65 -8.59 -18.52
CA ALA A 377 -4.10 -8.81 -18.47
C ALA A 377 -4.90 -7.56 -18.87
N LEU A 378 -4.32 -6.38 -18.65
CA LEU A 378 -4.96 -5.09 -18.84
C LEU A 378 -4.12 -4.19 -19.74
N ASN A 379 -4.78 -3.31 -20.47
CA ASN A 379 -4.12 -2.23 -21.19
C ASN A 379 -3.78 -1.05 -20.26
N ARG A 380 -3.16 0.00 -20.79
CA ARG A 380 -2.75 1.21 -20.05
C ARG A 380 -3.89 1.98 -19.38
N TYR A 381 -5.14 1.73 -19.74
CA TYR A 381 -6.32 2.32 -19.13
C TYR A 381 -6.98 1.41 -18.09
N LEU A 382 -6.32 0.32 -17.73
CA LEU A 382 -6.81 -0.73 -16.82
C LEU A 382 -8.04 -1.46 -17.36
N GLN A 383 -8.28 -1.40 -18.66
CA GLN A 383 -9.29 -2.15 -19.37
C GLN A 383 -8.77 -3.55 -19.68
N SER A 384 -9.59 -4.59 -19.46
CA SER A 384 -9.27 -5.95 -19.88
C SER A 384 -9.06 -6.02 -21.39
N TRP A 385 -8.01 -6.74 -21.82
CA TRP A 385 -7.79 -7.00 -23.25
C TRP A 385 -8.87 -7.89 -23.84
N ASP A 386 -9.34 -8.89 -23.07
CA ASP A 386 -10.27 -9.90 -23.56
C ASP A 386 -11.74 -9.43 -23.46
N VAL A 387 -12.08 -8.66 -22.43
CA VAL A 387 -13.46 -8.24 -22.14
C VAL A 387 -13.52 -6.72 -22.08
N HIS A 388 -13.83 -6.08 -23.22
CA HIS A 388 -13.65 -4.65 -23.41
C HIS A 388 -14.48 -3.71 -22.53
N ASN A 389 -15.53 -4.19 -21.85
CA ASN A 389 -16.32 -3.43 -20.89
C ASN A 389 -16.01 -3.78 -19.42
N VAL A 390 -14.87 -4.45 -19.17
CA VAL A 390 -14.37 -4.69 -17.82
C VAL A 390 -13.11 -3.85 -17.58
N PHE A 391 -13.13 -3.08 -16.49
CA PHE A 391 -12.01 -2.30 -16.01
C PHE A 391 -11.60 -2.77 -14.61
N VAL A 392 -10.29 -2.86 -14.35
CA VAL A 392 -9.75 -3.45 -13.11
C VAL A 392 -8.79 -2.46 -12.44
N PRO A 393 -9.28 -1.36 -11.85
CA PRO A 393 -8.45 -0.45 -11.10
C PRO A 393 -8.00 -1.06 -9.78
N GLY A 394 -6.80 -0.73 -9.36
CA GLY A 394 -6.23 -1.20 -8.11
C GLY A 394 -4.79 -1.70 -8.24
N ALA A 395 -4.21 -2.12 -7.13
CA ALA A 395 -2.83 -2.60 -7.09
C ALA A 395 -2.63 -3.94 -7.83
N SER A 396 -3.70 -4.68 -8.16
CA SER A 396 -3.62 -5.84 -9.05
C SER A 396 -3.06 -5.50 -10.45
N ALA A 397 -3.23 -4.24 -10.89
CA ALA A 397 -2.73 -3.76 -12.17
C ALA A 397 -1.24 -3.40 -12.18
N PHE A 398 -0.57 -3.34 -11.03
CA PHE A 398 0.83 -2.95 -10.96
C PHE A 398 1.73 -4.06 -11.48
N PRO A 399 2.67 -3.75 -12.39
CA PRO A 399 3.57 -4.77 -12.95
C PRO A 399 4.60 -5.29 -11.95
N GLN A 400 4.87 -4.54 -10.87
CA GLN A 400 5.80 -4.89 -9.78
C GLN A 400 5.41 -4.18 -8.48
N GLY A 401 5.99 -4.59 -7.35
CA GLY A 401 5.86 -3.91 -6.07
C GLY A 401 6.72 -2.65 -6.02
N LEU A 402 6.16 -1.55 -5.57
CA LEU A 402 6.85 -0.27 -5.45
C LEU A 402 7.51 -0.12 -4.08
N GLY A 403 8.55 0.71 -3.99
CA GLY A 403 9.21 1.10 -2.75
C GLY A 403 8.43 2.15 -1.92
N TYR A 404 7.11 2.22 -2.06
CA TYR A 404 6.22 3.13 -1.33
C TYR A 404 4.89 2.46 -1.02
N ASN A 405 4.12 3.07 -0.12
CA ASN A 405 2.73 2.68 0.11
C ASN A 405 1.91 2.85 -1.18
N PRO A 406 1.23 1.81 -1.69
CA PRO A 406 0.67 1.81 -3.04
C PRO A 406 -0.57 2.68 -3.22
N THR A 407 -1.26 3.08 -2.13
CA THR A 407 -2.60 3.70 -2.18
C THR A 407 -2.63 5.00 -2.99
N GLY A 408 -1.58 5.81 -2.94
CA GLY A 408 -1.50 7.04 -3.75
C GLY A 408 -1.54 6.76 -5.25
N LEU A 409 -0.77 5.76 -5.71
CA LEU A 409 -0.75 5.36 -7.11
C LEU A 409 -2.05 4.62 -7.51
N VAL A 410 -2.63 3.80 -6.62
CA VAL A 410 -3.96 3.20 -6.84
C VAL A 410 -4.99 4.29 -7.14
N ALA A 411 -5.03 5.36 -6.33
CA ALA A 411 -5.93 6.47 -6.55
C ALA A 411 -5.67 7.18 -7.89
N ALA A 412 -4.42 7.49 -8.20
CA ALA A 412 -4.03 8.16 -9.45
C ALA A 412 -4.44 7.35 -10.70
N LEU A 413 -4.15 6.05 -10.72
CA LEU A 413 -4.54 5.17 -11.82
C LEU A 413 -6.06 4.97 -11.91
N THR A 414 -6.77 4.98 -10.78
CA THR A 414 -8.23 4.93 -10.77
C THR A 414 -8.83 6.19 -11.43
N TYR A 415 -8.32 7.38 -11.12
CA TYR A 415 -8.73 8.62 -11.81
C TYR A 415 -8.36 8.62 -13.30
N TRP A 416 -7.18 8.09 -13.63
CA TRP A 416 -6.75 7.92 -15.02
C TRP A 416 -7.71 7.02 -15.82
N SER A 417 -8.05 5.86 -15.27
CA SER A 417 -9.01 4.92 -15.86
C SER A 417 -10.42 5.53 -15.97
N ALA A 418 -10.92 6.15 -14.89
CA ALA A 418 -12.23 6.79 -14.86
C ALA A 418 -12.34 7.92 -15.91
N ARG A 419 -11.25 8.67 -16.12
CA ARG A 419 -11.19 9.68 -17.19
C ARG A 419 -11.30 9.05 -18.59
N ALA A 420 -10.56 7.96 -18.81
CA ALA A 420 -10.64 7.24 -20.09
C ALA A 420 -12.04 6.64 -20.33
N ILE A 421 -12.66 6.09 -19.30
CA ILE A 421 -14.05 5.63 -19.36
C ILE A 421 -14.98 6.77 -19.79
N ARG A 422 -14.94 7.90 -19.08
CA ARG A 422 -15.82 9.05 -19.34
C ARG A 422 -15.59 9.69 -20.70
N GLU A 423 -14.33 9.92 -21.08
CA GLU A 423 -13.99 10.74 -22.24
C GLU A 423 -13.89 9.94 -23.54
N GLN A 424 -13.66 8.62 -23.46
CA GLN A 424 -13.47 7.77 -24.62
C GLN A 424 -14.49 6.62 -24.65
N TYR A 425 -14.48 5.72 -23.66
CA TYR A 425 -15.27 4.50 -23.69
C TYR A 425 -16.78 4.76 -23.77
N LEU A 426 -17.34 5.64 -22.95
CA LEU A 426 -18.79 5.95 -22.97
C LEU A 426 -19.25 6.65 -24.24
N LYS A 427 -18.33 7.27 -25.00
CA LYS A 427 -18.64 7.87 -26.29
C LYS A 427 -18.61 6.87 -27.44
N ASN A 428 -17.73 5.90 -27.36
CA ASN A 428 -17.56 4.83 -28.34
C ASN A 428 -17.15 3.53 -27.64
N PRO A 429 -18.13 2.75 -27.12
CA PRO A 429 -17.85 1.52 -26.40
C PRO A 429 -17.09 0.49 -27.23
N GLY A 430 -15.96 0.03 -26.71
CA GLY A 430 -15.07 -0.95 -27.37
C GLY A 430 -13.67 -0.96 -26.76
N PRO A 431 -12.73 -1.68 -27.37
CA PRO A 431 -11.32 -1.64 -26.95
C PRO A 431 -10.74 -0.22 -27.09
N LEU A 432 -10.22 0.33 -25.98
CA LEU A 432 -9.56 1.66 -25.99
C LEU A 432 -8.14 1.62 -26.58
N VAL A 433 -7.56 0.45 -26.66
CA VAL A 433 -6.26 0.19 -27.28
C VAL A 433 -6.46 -1.01 -28.20
N GLN A 434 -5.98 -0.90 -29.42
CA GLN A 434 -5.94 -2.04 -30.36
C GLN A 434 -4.77 -2.96 -29.95
N ALA A 435 -5.00 -4.26 -29.98
CA ALA A 435 -4.00 -5.29 -29.66
C ALA A 435 -2.99 -5.49 -30.80
#